data_75bc9ae0987e2b2095c8fe6241e48e54
#
_entry.id   75bc9ae0987e2b2095c8fe6241e48e54
#
_cell.length_a   1.000
_cell.length_b   1.000
_cell.length_c   1.000
_cell.angle_alpha   90.00
_cell.angle_beta   90.00
_cell.angle_gamma   90.00
#
_symmetry.space_group_name_H-M   'P 1'
#
loop_
_entity.id
_entity.type
_entity.pdbx_description
1 polymer ?
#
loop_
_entity_poly.entity_id
_entity_poly.type
_entity_poly.pdbx_seq_one_letter_code
_entity_poly.pdbx_strand_id
1 'polypeptide(L)'
;DRSSRFLAAELVREKIMRQLGDELPYEMTVEIEEFTHDGRMAEISALILVERDSQKRIVIGDKGYRIKQIGIEARKDMEQMFDCKVMLNLWVKVKSNWSDDERALRSLGYNDE
;
A
#
# COMPACT_ATOMS: atom_id res chain seq x y z
N ASP A 1 -13.76 -8.50 4.45
CA ASP A 1 -13.24 -9.83 4.69
C ASP A 1 -11.73 -9.80 4.83
N ARG A 2 -11.24 -10.41 5.90
CA ARG A 2 -9.81 -10.41 6.19
C ARG A 2 -9.01 -11.12 5.11
N SER A 3 -9.54 -12.22 4.59
CA SER A 3 -8.85 -12.95 3.53
C SER A 3 -8.70 -12.11 2.27
N SER A 4 -9.75 -11.39 1.90
CA SER A 4 -9.68 -10.53 0.72
C SER A 4 -8.70 -9.39 0.93
N ARG A 5 -8.67 -8.81 2.13
CA ARG A 5 -7.70 -7.76 2.43
C ARG A 5 -6.28 -8.30 2.38
N PHE A 6 -6.06 -9.48 2.91
CA PHE A 6 -4.74 -10.08 2.87
C PHE A 6 -4.29 -10.31 1.44
N LEU A 7 -5.16 -10.89 0.63
CA LEU A 7 -4.82 -11.17 -0.77
C LEU A 7 -4.55 -9.89 -1.55
N ALA A 8 -5.34 -8.86 -1.31
CA ALA A 8 -5.13 -7.57 -1.98
C ALA A 8 -3.78 -6.98 -1.60
N ALA A 9 -3.43 -7.04 -0.31
CA ALA A 9 -2.14 -6.52 0.13
C ALA A 9 -0.99 -7.29 -0.50
N GLU A 10 -1.12 -8.61 -0.58
CA GLU A 10 -0.07 -9.42 -1.17
C GLU A 10 0.08 -9.15 -2.67
N LEU A 11 -1.01 -8.87 -3.35
CA LEU A 11 -0.91 -8.52 -4.78
C LEU A 11 -0.15 -7.22 -4.98
N VAL A 12 -0.46 -6.21 -4.17
CA VAL A 12 0.26 -4.95 -4.27
C VAL A 12 1.74 -5.16 -3.97
N ARG A 13 2.02 -5.91 -2.90
CA ARG A 13 3.39 -6.19 -2.50
C ARG A 13 4.14 -6.91 -3.61
N GLU A 14 3.51 -7.88 -4.25
CA GLU A 14 4.14 -8.63 -5.33
C GLU A 14 4.51 -7.71 -6.49
N LYS A 15 3.62 -6.78 -6.86
CA LYS A 15 3.92 -5.89 -7.97
C LYS A 15 5.04 -4.92 -7.62
N ILE A 16 5.10 -4.46 -6.38
CA ILE A 16 6.19 -3.61 -5.94
C ILE A 16 7.52 -4.36 -6.05
N MET A 17 7.54 -5.58 -5.51
CA MET A 17 8.78 -6.37 -5.55
C MET A 17 9.19 -6.69 -6.97
N ARG A 18 8.23 -6.98 -7.83
CA ARG A 18 8.54 -7.30 -9.22
C ARG A 18 9.14 -6.11 -9.97
N GLN A 19 8.62 -4.91 -9.71
CA GLN A 19 9.08 -3.74 -10.44
C GLN A 19 10.35 -3.13 -9.85
N LEU A 20 10.52 -3.20 -8.54
CA LEU A 20 11.64 -2.55 -7.89
C LEU A 20 12.79 -3.49 -7.55
N GLY A 21 12.46 -4.76 -7.36
CA GLY A 21 13.49 -5.75 -7.12
C GLY A 21 14.39 -5.40 -5.95
N ASP A 22 15.69 -5.39 -6.21
CA ASP A 22 16.70 -5.19 -5.18
C ASP A 22 16.76 -3.75 -4.68
N GLU A 23 16.09 -2.82 -5.36
CA GLU A 23 16.15 -1.42 -4.96
C GLU A 23 15.36 -1.14 -3.70
N LEU A 24 14.47 -2.06 -3.33
CA LEU A 24 13.61 -1.84 -2.18
C LEU A 24 14.00 -2.77 -1.05
N PRO A 25 14.17 -2.24 0.16
CA PRO A 25 14.55 -3.08 1.30
C PRO A 25 13.37 -3.89 1.81
N TYR A 26 13.67 -4.75 2.77
CA TYR A 26 12.69 -5.68 3.32
C TYR A 26 11.60 -5.01 4.13
N GLU A 27 11.84 -3.81 4.61
CA GLU A 27 10.94 -3.18 5.57
C GLU A 27 9.71 -2.53 4.95
N MET A 28 9.44 -2.81 3.70
CA MET A 28 8.25 -2.31 3.07
C MET A 28 7.04 -3.11 3.53
N THR A 29 5.97 -2.39 3.88
CA THR A 29 4.73 -3.00 4.36
C THR A 29 3.57 -2.46 3.54
N VAL A 30 2.60 -3.31 3.24
CA VAL A 30 1.38 -2.89 2.55
C VAL A 30 0.20 -3.18 3.47
N GLU A 31 -0.61 -2.16 3.70
CA GLU A 31 -1.81 -2.28 4.53
C GLU A 31 -3.02 -1.87 3.72
N ILE A 32 -4.08 -2.65 3.79
CA ILE A 32 -5.33 -2.30 3.15
C ILE A 32 -6.14 -1.49 4.14
N GLU A 33 -6.35 -0.21 3.81
CA GLU A 33 -7.09 0.68 4.68
C GLU A 33 -8.58 0.61 4.45
N GLU A 34 -8.97 0.31 3.23
CA GLU A 34 -10.39 0.26 2.91
C GLU A 34 -10.63 -0.80 1.86
N PHE A 35 -11.69 -1.55 2.04
CA PHE A 35 -12.09 -2.58 1.10
C PHE A 35 -13.61 -2.66 1.13
N THR A 36 -14.25 -2.11 0.12
CA THR A 36 -15.70 -2.17 0.00
C THR A 36 -16.07 -2.86 -1.29
N HIS A 37 -17.20 -3.54 -1.29
CA HIS A 37 -17.62 -4.32 -2.44
C HIS A 37 -19.14 -4.30 -2.51
N ASP A 38 -19.66 -3.81 -3.63
CA ASP A 38 -21.11 -3.69 -3.81
C ASP A 38 -21.67 -4.70 -4.81
N GLY A 39 -20.90 -5.75 -5.11
CA GLY A 39 -21.34 -6.79 -6.03
C GLY A 39 -20.91 -6.56 -7.47
N ARG A 40 -20.67 -5.31 -7.85
CA ARG A 40 -20.20 -5.00 -9.19
C ARG A 40 -18.80 -4.42 -9.18
N MET A 41 -18.49 -3.65 -8.17
CA MET A 41 -17.22 -2.97 -8.07
C MET A 41 -16.69 -3.07 -6.66
N ALA A 42 -15.40 -3.27 -6.55
CA ALA A 42 -14.71 -3.20 -5.27
C ALA A 42 -13.88 -1.93 -5.25
N GLU A 43 -13.92 -1.21 -4.14
CA GLU A 43 -13.06 -0.07 -3.95
C GLU A 43 -12.06 -0.42 -2.88
N ILE A 44 -10.78 -0.35 -3.22
CA ILE A 44 -9.70 -0.81 -2.37
C ILE A 44 -8.69 0.30 -2.22
N SER A 45 -8.36 0.63 -0.98
CA SER A 45 -7.33 1.62 -0.69
C SER A 45 -6.20 0.94 0.03
N ALA A 46 -4.99 1.07 -0.50
CA ALA A 46 -3.81 0.42 0.06
C ALA A 46 -2.76 1.47 0.40
N LEU A 47 -2.18 1.29 1.57
CA LEU A 47 -1.11 2.15 2.06
C LEU A 47 0.20 1.37 1.99
N ILE A 48 1.18 1.96 1.32
CA ILE A 48 2.51 1.38 1.22
C ILE A 48 3.41 2.14 2.19
N LEU A 49 3.94 1.42 3.18
CA LEU A 49 4.79 2.01 4.20
C LEU A 49 6.24 1.66 3.92
N VAL A 50 7.07 2.68 3.86
CA VAL A 50 8.51 2.51 3.65
C VAL A 50 9.25 3.20 4.78
N GLU A 51 10.57 2.92 4.90
CA GLU A 51 11.35 3.41 6.03
C GLU A 51 11.95 4.78 5.78
N ARG A 52 12.22 5.14 4.54
CA ARG A 52 12.95 6.37 4.22
C ARG A 52 12.33 7.12 3.05
N ASP A 53 12.58 8.42 3.03
CA ASP A 53 12.13 9.26 1.92
C ASP A 53 12.69 8.80 0.59
N SER A 54 13.92 8.33 0.57
CA SER A 54 14.51 7.84 -0.68
C SER A 54 13.72 6.66 -1.24
N GLN A 55 13.23 5.80 -0.35
CA GLN A 55 12.44 4.66 -0.77
C GLN A 55 11.09 5.09 -1.29
N LYS A 56 10.49 6.09 -0.65
CA LYS A 56 9.22 6.62 -1.13
C LYS A 56 9.37 7.15 -2.55
N ARG A 57 10.45 7.87 -2.82
CA ARG A 57 10.69 8.39 -4.16
C ARG A 57 10.87 7.27 -5.18
N ILE A 58 11.52 6.19 -4.78
CA ILE A 58 11.70 5.04 -5.66
C ILE A 58 10.37 4.39 -6.00
N VAL A 59 9.51 4.20 -4.99
CA VAL A 59 8.21 3.57 -5.22
C VAL A 59 7.34 4.44 -6.12
N ILE A 60 7.32 5.73 -5.88
CA ILE A 60 6.51 6.65 -6.68
C ILE A 60 7.06 6.75 -8.09
N GLY A 61 8.39 6.87 -8.21
CA GLY A 61 9.03 6.96 -9.49
C GLY A 61 8.95 8.33 -10.09
N ASP A 62 9.56 8.49 -11.26
CA ASP A 62 9.60 9.76 -11.94
C ASP A 62 8.19 10.17 -12.34
N LYS A 63 7.75 11.33 -11.82
CA LYS A 63 6.41 11.87 -12.11
C LYS A 63 5.30 10.88 -11.78
N GLY A 64 5.54 10.00 -10.80
CA GLY A 64 4.53 9.02 -10.40
C GLY A 64 4.39 7.84 -11.33
N TYR A 65 5.32 7.66 -12.25
CA TYR A 65 5.20 6.60 -13.25
C TYR A 65 5.19 5.22 -12.60
N ARG A 66 6.08 4.99 -11.64
CA ARG A 66 6.24 3.66 -11.07
C ARG A 66 5.01 3.24 -10.28
N ILE A 67 4.51 4.12 -9.42
CA ILE A 67 3.34 3.77 -8.63
C ILE A 67 2.12 3.58 -9.52
N LYS A 68 2.05 4.32 -10.62
CA LYS A 68 0.97 4.13 -11.57
C LYS A 68 1.02 2.73 -12.18
N GLN A 69 2.21 2.27 -12.56
CA GLN A 69 2.35 0.93 -13.13
C GLN A 69 2.03 -0.15 -12.11
N ILE A 70 2.47 0.05 -10.88
CA ILE A 70 2.13 -0.88 -9.81
C ILE A 70 0.62 -0.98 -9.67
N GLY A 71 -0.05 0.16 -9.67
CA GLY A 71 -1.50 0.19 -9.53
C GLY A 71 -2.22 -0.51 -10.67
N ILE A 72 -1.77 -0.28 -11.90
CA ILE A 72 -2.41 -0.90 -13.06
C ILE A 72 -2.27 -2.43 -12.98
N GLU A 73 -1.07 -2.91 -12.69
CA GLU A 73 -0.84 -4.35 -12.65
C GLU A 73 -1.61 -5.01 -11.50
N ALA A 74 -1.57 -4.37 -10.33
CA ALA A 74 -2.28 -4.92 -9.18
C ALA A 74 -3.78 -4.94 -9.41
N ARG A 75 -4.32 -3.85 -9.98
CA ARG A 75 -5.75 -3.77 -10.24
C ARG A 75 -6.21 -4.87 -11.18
N LYS A 76 -5.44 -5.11 -12.24
CA LYS A 76 -5.82 -6.16 -13.19
C LYS A 76 -5.88 -7.52 -12.53
N ASP A 77 -4.91 -7.83 -11.69
CA ASP A 77 -4.91 -9.11 -11.01
C ASP A 77 -6.03 -9.19 -9.98
N MET A 78 -6.33 -8.07 -9.32
CA MET A 78 -7.44 -8.03 -8.36
C MET A 78 -8.78 -8.26 -9.07
N GLU A 79 -8.94 -7.68 -10.26
CA GLU A 79 -10.18 -7.87 -10.99
C GLU A 79 -10.40 -9.33 -11.35
N GLN A 80 -9.33 -10.03 -11.69
CA GLN A 80 -9.44 -11.46 -11.95
C GLN A 80 -9.73 -12.24 -10.68
N MET A 81 -9.03 -11.89 -9.60
CA MET A 81 -9.16 -12.63 -8.35
C MET A 81 -10.53 -12.45 -7.72
N PHE A 82 -11.06 -11.25 -7.74
CA PHE A 82 -12.33 -10.93 -7.09
C PHE A 82 -13.51 -10.98 -8.05
N ASP A 83 -13.24 -11.19 -9.33
CA ASP A 83 -14.27 -11.34 -10.36
C ASP A 83 -15.21 -10.15 -10.38
N CYS A 84 -14.63 -8.95 -10.35
CA CYS A 84 -15.39 -7.71 -10.40
C CYS A 84 -14.48 -6.58 -10.82
N LYS A 85 -15.07 -5.43 -11.10
CA LYS A 85 -14.28 -4.23 -11.36
C LYS A 85 -13.67 -3.73 -10.07
N VAL A 86 -12.46 -3.19 -10.16
CA VAL A 86 -11.73 -2.71 -8.99
C VAL A 86 -11.26 -1.29 -9.22
N MET A 87 -11.55 -0.42 -8.25
CA MET A 87 -10.93 0.88 -8.14
C MET A 87 -9.87 0.79 -7.05
N LEU A 88 -8.62 0.95 -7.44
CA LEU A 88 -7.50 0.80 -6.52
C LEU A 88 -6.82 2.14 -6.29
N ASN A 89 -6.77 2.53 -5.04
CA ASN A 89 -6.07 3.75 -4.62
C ASN A 89 -4.84 3.37 -3.83
N LEU A 90 -3.70 3.98 -4.19
CA LEU A 90 -2.44 3.68 -3.54
C LEU A 90 -1.84 4.94 -2.93
N TRP A 91 -1.32 4.82 -1.73
CA TRP A 91 -0.58 5.90 -1.07
C TRP A 91 0.74 5.34 -0.57
N VAL A 92 1.75 6.21 -0.49
CA VAL A 92 3.04 5.83 0.06
C VAL A 92 3.34 6.79 1.20
N LYS A 93 3.70 6.22 2.34
CA LYS A 93 4.08 7.01 3.52
C LYS A 93 5.39 6.51 4.09
N VAL A 94 6.13 7.41 4.71
CA VAL A 94 7.39 7.07 5.36
C VAL A 94 7.09 6.67 6.79
N LYS A 95 7.42 5.44 7.11
CA LYS A 95 7.08 4.86 8.40
C LYS A 95 7.83 5.55 9.55
N SER A 96 9.07 5.98 9.32
CA SER A 96 9.83 6.61 10.38
C SER A 96 9.16 7.88 10.88
N ASN A 97 8.57 8.67 9.97
CA ASN A 97 7.84 9.86 10.37
C ASN A 97 6.64 9.50 11.21
N TRP A 98 5.94 8.47 10.80
CA TRP A 98 4.78 7.99 11.54
C TRP A 98 5.18 7.54 12.94
N SER A 99 6.29 6.81 13.05
CA SER A 99 6.77 6.34 14.34
C SER A 99 7.15 7.49 15.26
N ASP A 100 7.75 8.52 14.70
CA ASP A 100 8.12 9.70 15.48
C ASP A 100 6.88 10.39 16.02
N ASP A 101 5.86 10.52 15.20
CA ASP A 101 4.59 11.12 15.63
C ASP A 101 3.98 10.29 16.75
N GLU A 102 4.03 8.98 16.61
CA GLU A 102 3.47 8.09 17.62
C GLU A 102 4.19 8.26 18.95
N ARG A 103 5.51 8.37 18.90
CA ARG A 103 6.28 8.57 20.13
C ARG A 103 5.95 9.90 20.79
N ALA A 104 5.77 10.94 19.97
CA ALA A 104 5.39 12.24 20.52
C ALA A 104 4.05 12.18 21.21
N LEU A 105 3.10 11.48 20.62
CA LEU A 105 1.79 11.33 21.23
C LEU A 105 1.88 10.63 22.56
N ARG A 106 2.69 9.57 22.62
CA ARG A 106 2.84 8.83 23.86
C ARG A 106 3.51 9.67 24.95
N SER A 107 4.50 10.46 24.57
CA SER A 107 5.18 11.28 25.56
C SER A 107 4.27 12.37 26.09
N LEU A 108 3.22 12.72 25.37
CA LEU A 108 2.22 13.67 25.83
C LEU A 108 1.13 12.99 26.65
N GLY A 109 1.27 11.70 26.94
CA GLY A 109 0.28 10.99 27.71
C GLY A 109 -0.86 10.42 26.90
N TYR A 110 -0.84 10.60 25.64
CA TYR A 110 -1.84 10.02 24.74
C TYR A 110 -1.54 8.54 24.54
N ASN A 111 -2.37 7.78 25.05
CA ASN A 111 -2.07 6.36 25.01
C ASN A 111 -3.28 5.55 24.83
N ASP A 112 -3.68 5.65 24.09
CA ASP A 112 -4.49 5.17 24.06
C ASP A 112 -4.77 4.37 23.63
N GLU A 113 -4.45 4.35 23.73
CA GLU A 113 -4.40 3.87 23.55
C GLU A 113 -4.28 3.29 23.80
#